data_a5f4f3c4f0dfa13c45169d202a7aeeaf
#
_entry.id   a5f4f3c4f0dfa13c45169d202a7aeeaf
#
_cell.length_a   1.000
_cell.length_b   1.000
_cell.length_c   1.000
_cell.angle_alpha   90.00
_cell.angle_beta   90.00
_cell.angle_gamma   90.00
#
_symmetry.space_group_name_H-M   'P 1'
#
loop_
_entity.id
_entity.type
_entity.pdbx_description
1 polymer ?
#
loop_
_entity_poly.entity_id
_entity_poly.type
_entity_poly.pdbx_seq_one_letter_code
_entity_poly.pdbx_strand_id
1 'polypeptide(L)'
;MKIYIVQADYEDVDPEGYYNSEEGGYDSVVYQCKDIKGVYPTLEDAKRGVKRAMENDPWNCPTERDFDIIEVDTENIGDNGFKTKVL
;
A
#
# COMPACT_ATOMS: atom_id res chain seq x y z
N MET A 1 11.39 -4.06 -20.40
CA MET A 1 11.70 -4.58 -19.06
C MET A 1 10.53 -4.28 -18.12
N LYS A 2 10.17 -5.21 -17.28
CA LYS A 2 9.10 -5.00 -16.31
C LYS A 2 9.69 -4.93 -14.91
N ILE A 3 9.13 -4.07 -14.09
CA ILE A 3 9.41 -3.99 -12.67
C ILE A 3 8.09 -4.17 -11.89
N TYR A 4 8.20 -4.57 -10.64
CA TYR A 4 7.06 -4.87 -9.79
C TYR A 4 7.15 -4.08 -8.49
N ILE A 5 6.12 -3.31 -8.21
CA ILE A 5 6.04 -2.49 -7.01
C ILE A 5 5.12 -3.19 -6.01
N VAL A 6 5.60 -3.44 -4.81
CA VAL A 6 4.79 -3.91 -3.70
C VAL A 6 4.30 -2.70 -2.93
N GLN A 7 2.99 -2.53 -2.87
CA GLN A 7 2.33 -1.42 -2.19
C GLN A 7 1.40 -1.96 -1.11
N ALA A 8 1.56 -1.48 0.12
CA ALA A 8 0.63 -1.74 1.20
C ALA A 8 -0.54 -0.75 1.13
N ASP A 9 -1.74 -1.27 1.36
CA ASP A 9 -2.98 -0.49 1.40
C ASP A 9 -3.71 -0.85 2.69
N TYR A 10 -3.75 0.05 3.66
CA TYR A 10 -4.31 -0.21 4.97
C TYR A 10 -4.99 1.04 5.53
N GLU A 11 -5.83 0.81 6.54
CA GLU A 11 -6.48 1.88 7.28
C GLU A 11 -5.74 2.16 8.58
N ASP A 12 -5.52 3.43 8.86
CA ASP A 12 -5.00 3.89 10.14
C ASP A 12 -6.05 4.76 10.82
N VAL A 13 -6.14 4.64 12.14
CA VAL A 13 -7.15 5.35 12.95
C VAL A 13 -6.45 6.31 13.89
N ASP A 14 -6.79 7.59 13.79
CA ASP A 14 -6.41 8.61 14.77
C ASP A 14 -7.61 8.83 15.71
N PRO A 15 -7.55 8.36 16.97
CA PRO A 15 -8.67 8.48 17.90
C PRO A 15 -8.92 9.92 18.36
N GLU A 16 -7.96 10.83 18.18
CA GLU A 16 -8.04 12.23 18.59
C GLU A 16 -7.94 13.18 17.39
N GLY A 17 -8.22 12.69 16.17
CA GLY A 17 -8.04 13.43 14.93
C GLY A 17 -9.02 14.56 14.70
N TYR A 18 -10.17 14.52 15.35
CA TYR A 18 -11.22 15.51 15.18
C TYR A 18 -11.91 15.84 16.50
N TYR A 19 -11.93 17.12 16.84
CA TYR A 19 -12.66 17.60 18.03
C TYR A 19 -14.13 17.86 17.71
N ASN A 20 -15.02 17.17 18.42
CA ASN A 20 -16.45 17.38 18.32
C ASN A 20 -16.92 18.27 19.48
N SER A 21 -17.18 19.55 19.20
CA SER A 21 -17.61 20.53 20.20
C SER A 21 -19.02 20.28 20.74
N GLU A 22 -19.88 19.61 19.98
CA GLU A 22 -21.24 19.29 20.40
C GLU A 22 -21.27 18.20 21.47
N GLU A 23 -20.41 17.19 21.33
CA GLU A 23 -20.27 16.10 22.27
C GLU A 23 -19.20 16.34 23.33
N GLY A 24 -18.40 17.38 23.16
CA GLY A 24 -17.35 17.74 24.11
C GLY A 24 -16.14 16.78 24.12
N GLY A 25 -15.85 16.13 23.00
CA GLY A 25 -14.77 15.17 22.88
C GLY A 25 -14.17 15.12 21.48
N TYR A 26 -13.27 14.16 21.26
CA TYR A 26 -12.65 13.90 19.96
C TYR A 26 -13.30 12.73 19.26
N ASP A 27 -13.60 12.88 17.97
CA ASP A 27 -14.02 11.78 17.12
C ASP A 27 -12.81 11.13 16.46
N SER A 28 -12.88 9.80 16.27
CA SER A 28 -11.87 9.07 15.53
C SER A 28 -11.91 9.43 14.06
N VAL A 29 -10.74 9.56 13.46
CA VAL A 29 -10.58 9.78 12.02
C VAL A 29 -9.87 8.56 11.43
N VAL A 30 -10.45 8.00 10.37
CA VAL A 30 -9.89 6.87 9.64
C VAL A 30 -9.20 7.39 8.38
N TYR A 31 -7.93 7.04 8.22
CA TYR A 31 -7.12 7.39 7.06
C TYR A 31 -6.83 6.15 6.22
N GLN A 32 -6.98 6.29 4.92
CA GLN A 32 -6.51 5.29 3.98
C GLN A 32 -5.04 5.55 3.68
N CYS A 33 -4.18 4.60 4.03
CA CYS A 33 -2.74 4.71 3.87
C CYS A 33 -2.25 3.79 2.76
N LYS A 34 -1.36 4.30 1.92
CA LYS A 34 -0.69 3.54 0.86
C LYS A 34 0.80 3.77 0.94
N ASP A 35 1.55 2.70 1.20
CA ASP A 35 3.00 2.76 1.32
C ASP A 35 3.67 1.82 0.33
N ILE A 36 4.68 2.30 -0.37
CA ILE A 36 5.53 1.45 -1.20
C ILE A 36 6.49 0.69 -0.28
N LYS A 37 6.39 -0.64 -0.30
CA LYS A 37 7.23 -1.52 0.53
C LYS A 37 8.45 -2.05 -0.20
N GLY A 38 8.47 -1.97 -1.52
CA GLY A 38 9.62 -2.36 -2.31
C GLY A 38 9.35 -2.34 -3.81
N VAL A 39 10.43 -2.36 -4.57
CA VAL A 39 10.41 -2.45 -6.02
C VAL A 39 11.32 -3.61 -6.42
N TYR A 40 10.81 -4.52 -7.24
CA TYR A 40 11.46 -5.78 -7.54
C TYR A 40 11.56 -6.01 -9.05
N PRO A 41 12.62 -6.70 -9.51
CA PRO A 41 12.81 -6.99 -10.93
C PRO A 41 11.94 -8.14 -11.46
N THR A 42 11.44 -9.01 -10.57
CA THR A 42 10.59 -10.14 -10.96
C THR A 42 9.36 -10.25 -10.08
N LEU A 43 8.32 -10.90 -10.59
CA LEU A 43 7.09 -11.15 -9.84
C LEU A 43 7.36 -12.06 -8.62
N GLU A 44 8.23 -13.04 -8.75
CA GLU A 44 8.57 -13.95 -7.65
C GLU A 44 9.23 -13.19 -6.49
N ASP A 45 10.15 -12.27 -6.82
CA ASP A 45 10.79 -11.43 -5.81
C ASP A 45 9.76 -10.50 -5.13
N ALA A 46 8.82 -9.96 -5.89
CA ALA A 46 7.74 -9.14 -5.34
C ALA A 46 6.86 -9.94 -4.37
N LYS A 47 6.53 -11.18 -4.69
CA LYS A 47 5.76 -12.05 -3.79
C LYS A 47 6.51 -12.35 -2.48
N ARG A 48 7.81 -12.55 -2.55
CA ARG A 48 8.66 -12.68 -1.36
C ARG A 48 8.68 -11.38 -0.56
N GLY A 49 8.70 -10.26 -1.26
CA GLY A 49 8.64 -8.93 -0.65
C GLY A 49 7.34 -8.71 0.13
N VAL A 50 6.21 -9.19 -0.38
CA VAL A 50 4.92 -9.17 0.35
C VAL A 50 5.04 -9.95 1.67
N LYS A 51 5.56 -11.16 1.63
CA LYS A 51 5.73 -11.98 2.84
C LYS A 51 6.61 -11.29 3.88
N ARG A 52 7.72 -10.70 3.43
CA ARG A 52 8.64 -9.95 4.30
C ARG A 52 7.96 -8.73 4.91
N ALA A 53 7.18 -8.00 4.13
CA ALA A 53 6.44 -6.84 4.61
C ALA A 53 5.37 -7.21 5.64
N MET A 54 4.67 -8.34 5.46
CA MET A 54 3.72 -8.88 6.44
C MET A 54 4.40 -9.22 7.77
N GLU A 55 5.58 -9.82 7.73
CA GLU A 55 6.36 -10.15 8.91
C GLU A 55 6.84 -8.90 9.66
N ASN A 56 7.16 -7.83 8.91
CA ASN A 56 7.65 -6.57 9.47
C ASN A 56 6.53 -5.69 10.04
N ASP A 57 5.31 -5.83 9.54
CA ASP A 57 4.17 -5.01 9.98
C ASP A 57 2.90 -5.84 10.14
N PRO A 58 2.88 -6.81 11.09
CA PRO A 58 1.72 -7.68 11.28
C PRO A 58 0.50 -6.98 11.86
N TRP A 59 0.66 -5.76 12.39
CA TRP A 59 -0.43 -5.00 13.00
C TRP A 59 -1.30 -4.30 11.97
N ASN A 60 -0.69 -3.65 10.96
CA ASN A 60 -1.40 -2.90 9.95
C ASN A 60 -1.70 -3.71 8.69
N CYS A 61 -0.80 -4.63 8.34
CA CYS A 61 -0.88 -5.42 7.12
C CYS A 61 -0.68 -6.92 7.40
N PRO A 62 -1.65 -7.56 8.10
CA PRO A 62 -1.48 -8.95 8.54
C PRO A 62 -1.69 -10.00 7.45
N THR A 63 -2.26 -9.64 6.30
CA THR A 63 -2.60 -10.59 5.24
C THR A 63 -2.09 -10.11 3.87
N GLU A 64 -1.99 -11.04 2.94
CA GLU A 64 -1.62 -10.74 1.54
C GLU A 64 -2.61 -9.78 0.86
N ARG A 65 -3.85 -9.73 1.33
CA ARG A 65 -4.90 -8.84 0.79
C ARG A 65 -4.62 -7.37 1.07
N ASP A 66 -3.77 -7.07 2.04
CA ASP A 66 -3.37 -5.70 2.37
C ASP A 66 -2.31 -5.16 1.41
N PHE A 67 -1.86 -5.97 0.47
CA PHE A 67 -0.82 -5.61 -0.49
C PHE A 67 -1.31 -5.74 -1.92
N ASP A 68 -0.87 -4.79 -2.75
CA ASP A 68 -0.99 -4.86 -4.20
C ASP A 68 0.39 -5.02 -4.82
N ILE A 69 0.49 -5.83 -5.86
CA ILE A 69 1.67 -5.89 -6.72
C ILE A 69 1.31 -5.18 -8.01
N ILE A 70 2.03 -4.11 -8.32
CA ILE A 70 1.83 -3.31 -9.51
C ILE A 70 2.93 -3.63 -10.50
N GLU A 71 2.54 -4.19 -11.66
CA GLU A 71 3.46 -4.41 -12.77
C GLU A 71 3.62 -3.11 -13.55
N VAL A 72 4.85 -2.68 -13.73
CA VAL A 72 5.21 -1.49 -14.52
C VAL A 72 5.97 -1.92 -15.75
N ASP A 73 5.46 -1.58 -16.93
CA ASP A 73 6.14 -1.83 -18.19
C ASP A 73 6.98 -0.61 -18.56
N THR A 74 8.28 -0.71 -18.37
CA THR A 74 9.20 0.40 -18.58
C THR A 74 9.51 0.65 -20.07
N GLU A 75 9.06 -0.21 -20.96
CA GLU A 75 9.26 -0.06 -22.42
C GLU A 75 8.06 0.58 -23.12
N ASN A 76 6.91 0.66 -22.44
CA ASN A 76 5.69 1.24 -22.98
C ASN A 76 5.32 2.51 -22.20
N ILE A 77 5.41 3.65 -22.86
CA ILE A 77 5.02 4.94 -22.29
C ILE A 77 3.68 5.35 -22.89
N GLY A 78 2.67 5.54 -22.03
CA GLY A 78 1.40 6.13 -22.41
C GLY A 78 1.36 7.63 -22.11
N ASP A 79 0.17 8.22 -22.19
CA ASP A 79 -0.03 9.66 -21.98
C ASP A 79 0.30 10.11 -20.55
N ASN A 80 0.19 9.22 -19.57
CA ASN A 80 0.41 9.49 -18.15
C ASN A 80 1.65 8.79 -17.58
N GLY A 81 2.61 8.40 -18.43
CA GLY A 81 3.82 7.69 -18.02
C GLY A 81 3.82 6.23 -18.42
N PHE A 82 4.60 5.41 -17.73
CA PHE A 82 4.67 3.97 -18.01
C PHE A 82 3.33 3.28 -17.77
N LYS A 83 3.03 2.30 -18.62
CA LYS A 83 1.84 1.47 -18.44
C LYS A 83 1.99 0.60 -17.19
N THR A 84 0.95 0.58 -16.38
CA THR A 84 0.89 -0.18 -15.13
C THR A 84 -0.31 -1.11 -15.10
N LYS A 85 -0.17 -2.19 -14.36
CA LYS A 85 -1.24 -3.16 -14.14
C LYS A 85 -1.18 -3.69 -12.72
N VAL A 86 -2.29 -3.63 -12.00
CA VAL A 86 -2.41 -4.27 -10.68
C VAL A 86 -2.66 -5.76 -10.87
N LEU A 87 -1.83 -6.57 -10.27
CA LEU A 87 -1.89 -8.03 -10.40
C LEU A 87 -2.79 -8.70 -9.36
#